data_60b2e76b0f9a788ae61202673653326e
#
_entry.id   60b2e76b0f9a788ae61202673653326e
#
_cell.length_a   1.000
_cell.length_b   1.000
_cell.length_c   1.000
_cell.angle_alpha   90.00
_cell.angle_beta   90.00
_cell.angle_gamma   90.00
#
_symmetry.space_group_name_H-M   'P 1'
#
loop_
_entity.id
_entity.type
_entity.pdbx_description
1 polymer ?
#
loop_
_entity_poly.entity_id
_entity_poly.type
_entity_poly.pdbx_seq_one_letter_code
_entity_poly.pdbx_strand_id
1 'polypeptide(L)'
;MLFAFSAKAQWTLRTYGEYDYTRTSGSNASLALMGNYQMAENFNIGLGFQATTLSRYSLNLQYQVNLLKAECGTLYLENRYLYRLFPNYNLQEFNGVFDLGWRNRHFNFQLGLTNRFTAPIPLRKNGGMDVVFEPMNVTFCVEGNVFDQSHPWNVGARISNYRDFVIERFTLFFYSLNGYYDFGNGLRITAEAGLHPCGVLNLSSQYNGWFGNVGLIWKP
;
A
#
# COMPACT_ATOMS: atom_id res chain seq x y z
N MET A 1 5.42 37.35 -5.26
CA MET A 1 5.81 36.30 -6.21
C MET A 1 4.64 35.33 -6.30
N LEU A 2 3.74 35.50 -7.27
CA LEU A 2 2.60 34.64 -7.51
C LEU A 2 3.10 33.39 -8.25
N PHE A 3 3.05 32.24 -7.59
CA PHE A 3 3.27 30.96 -8.25
C PHE A 3 2.05 30.68 -9.14
N ALA A 4 2.24 30.83 -10.46
CA ALA A 4 1.26 30.36 -11.44
C ALA A 4 1.27 28.81 -11.38
N PHE A 5 0.33 28.23 -10.65
CA PHE A 5 0.04 26.80 -10.69
C PHE A 5 -0.66 26.47 -12.02
N SER A 6 0.12 26.25 -13.06
CA SER A 6 -0.36 25.61 -14.30
C SER A 6 -0.17 24.11 -14.22
N ALA A 7 -0.63 23.48 -13.14
CA ALA A 7 -0.69 22.04 -13.07
C ALA A 7 -2.04 21.60 -13.68
N LYS A 8 -2.01 20.90 -14.80
CA LYS A 8 -3.18 20.10 -15.22
C LYS A 8 -3.42 19.08 -14.14
N ALA A 9 -4.42 19.35 -13.31
CA ALA A 9 -4.86 18.42 -12.27
C ALA A 9 -5.19 17.07 -12.92
N GLN A 10 -4.53 16.02 -12.47
CA GLN A 10 -4.74 14.66 -13.02
C GLN A 10 -5.32 13.78 -11.94
N TRP A 11 -6.47 13.20 -12.24
CA TRP A 11 -7.07 12.16 -11.43
C TRP A 11 -6.58 10.79 -11.88
N THR A 12 -6.42 9.91 -10.93
CA THR A 12 -6.21 8.48 -11.19
C THR A 12 -7.16 7.72 -10.28
N LEU A 13 -7.99 6.88 -10.85
CA LEU A 13 -8.86 5.97 -10.11
C LEU A 13 -8.33 4.55 -10.27
N ARG A 14 -8.17 3.84 -9.16
CA ARG A 14 -7.77 2.43 -9.13
C ARG A 14 -8.82 1.64 -8.37
N THR A 15 -9.26 0.53 -8.94
CA THR A 15 -10.06 -0.47 -8.25
C THR A 15 -9.42 -1.84 -8.42
N TYR A 16 -9.48 -2.68 -7.39
CA TYR A 16 -8.99 -4.04 -7.50
C TYR A 16 -9.73 -4.99 -6.56
N GLY A 17 -9.87 -6.23 -7.00
CA GLY A 17 -10.25 -7.35 -6.18
C GLY A 17 -9.00 -8.10 -5.72
N GLU A 18 -8.94 -8.48 -4.46
CA GLU A 18 -7.85 -9.27 -3.88
C GLU A 18 -8.42 -10.50 -3.20
N TYR A 19 -7.71 -11.60 -3.35
CA TYR A 19 -7.93 -12.81 -2.59
C TYR A 19 -6.65 -13.15 -1.84
N ASP A 20 -6.75 -13.40 -0.55
CA ASP A 20 -5.63 -13.82 0.27
C ASP A 20 -5.97 -15.08 1.08
N TYR A 21 -4.95 -15.87 1.36
CA TYR A 21 -5.02 -17.02 2.23
C TYR A 21 -3.83 -16.98 3.18
N THR A 22 -4.11 -17.10 4.48
CA THR A 22 -3.06 -17.33 5.49
C THR A 22 -3.43 -18.54 6.35
N ARG A 23 -2.43 -19.22 6.88
CA ARG A 23 -2.65 -20.37 7.78
C ARG A 23 -3.39 -19.99 9.05
N THR A 24 -3.27 -18.74 9.48
CA THR A 24 -3.84 -18.24 10.74
C THR A 24 -5.26 -17.71 10.58
N SER A 25 -5.57 -17.05 9.47
CA SER A 25 -6.87 -16.40 9.26
C SER A 25 -7.74 -17.08 8.20
N GLY A 26 -7.19 -18.07 7.48
CA GLY A 26 -7.91 -18.74 6.38
C GLY A 26 -8.02 -17.85 5.15
N SER A 27 -9.06 -18.10 4.36
CA SER A 27 -9.34 -17.37 3.11
C SER A 27 -10.06 -16.05 3.36
N ASN A 28 -9.68 -15.03 2.62
CA ASN A 28 -10.32 -13.73 2.66
C ASN A 28 -10.35 -13.13 1.25
N ALA A 29 -11.48 -12.55 0.88
CA ALA A 29 -11.59 -11.77 -0.35
C ALA A 29 -11.86 -10.30 -0.01
N SER A 30 -11.34 -9.40 -0.80
CA SER A 30 -11.54 -7.97 -0.61
C SER A 30 -11.78 -7.24 -1.92
N LEU A 31 -12.46 -6.10 -1.81
CA LEU A 31 -12.60 -5.12 -2.88
C LEU A 31 -12.04 -3.79 -2.39
N ALA A 32 -11.20 -3.16 -3.20
CA ALA A 32 -10.61 -1.88 -2.90
C ALA A 32 -10.88 -0.86 -4.01
N LEU A 33 -11.04 0.39 -3.58
CA LEU A 33 -11.16 1.57 -4.44
C LEU A 33 -10.21 2.64 -3.94
N MET A 34 -9.41 3.22 -4.83
CA MET A 34 -8.46 4.29 -4.51
C MET A 34 -8.56 5.40 -5.54
N GLY A 35 -8.68 6.63 -5.08
CA GLY A 35 -8.57 7.84 -5.89
C GLY A 35 -7.30 8.60 -5.56
N ASN A 36 -6.50 8.96 -6.55
CA ASN A 36 -5.33 9.81 -6.38
C ASN A 36 -5.52 11.08 -7.20
N TYR A 37 -5.11 12.20 -6.64
CA TYR A 37 -5.16 13.51 -7.26
C TYR A 37 -3.79 14.17 -7.22
N GLN A 38 -3.25 14.49 -8.37
CA GLN A 38 -2.02 15.25 -8.49
C GLN A 38 -2.37 16.75 -8.41
N MET A 39 -2.11 17.36 -7.24
CA MET A 39 -2.38 18.78 -6.99
C MET A 39 -1.30 19.68 -7.62
N ALA A 40 -0.07 19.20 -7.68
CA ALA A 40 1.06 19.90 -8.28
C ALA A 40 2.04 18.87 -8.85
N GLU A 41 3.03 19.31 -9.65
CA GLU A 41 4.06 18.40 -10.21
C GLU A 41 4.82 17.60 -9.16
N ASN A 42 4.92 18.13 -7.96
CA ASN A 42 5.66 17.54 -6.85
C ASN A 42 4.77 17.04 -5.72
N PHE A 43 3.43 17.16 -5.80
CA PHE A 43 2.52 16.81 -4.71
C PHE A 43 1.32 15.98 -5.19
N ASN A 44 1.15 14.80 -4.60
CA ASN A 44 0.02 13.92 -4.81
C ASN A 44 -0.69 13.65 -3.49
N ILE A 45 -2.02 13.54 -3.54
CA ILE A 45 -2.84 13.08 -2.42
C ILE A 45 -3.73 11.93 -2.91
N GLY A 46 -3.94 10.92 -2.06
CA GLY A 46 -4.78 9.77 -2.36
C GLY A 46 -5.67 9.40 -1.20
N LEU A 47 -6.86 8.91 -1.55
CA LEU A 47 -7.82 8.34 -0.60
C LEU A 47 -8.24 6.97 -1.09
N GLY A 48 -8.26 5.98 -0.19
CA GLY A 48 -8.64 4.61 -0.49
C GLY A 48 -9.62 4.03 0.50
N PHE A 49 -10.43 3.10 0.03
CA PHE A 49 -11.35 2.30 0.83
C PHE A 49 -11.21 0.83 0.44
N GLN A 50 -11.24 -0.06 1.44
CA GLN A 50 -11.27 -1.52 1.24
C GLN A 50 -12.32 -2.14 2.15
N ALA A 51 -13.09 -3.08 1.60
CA ALA A 51 -13.98 -3.95 2.37
C ALA A 51 -13.57 -5.42 2.12
N THR A 52 -13.68 -6.25 3.15
CA THR A 52 -13.29 -7.67 3.10
C THR A 52 -14.45 -8.59 3.51
N THR A 53 -14.40 -9.84 3.07
CA THR A 53 -15.38 -10.88 3.46
C THR A 53 -15.34 -11.19 4.95
N LEU A 54 -14.25 -10.92 5.64
CA LEU A 54 -14.14 -11.04 7.10
C LEU A 54 -14.69 -9.81 7.86
N SER A 55 -15.52 -9.00 7.21
CA SER A 55 -16.12 -7.78 7.78
C SER A 55 -15.07 -6.80 8.32
N ARG A 56 -13.92 -6.70 7.67
CA ARG A 56 -12.92 -5.67 7.93
C ARG A 56 -13.10 -4.55 6.92
N TYR A 57 -13.10 -3.32 7.43
CA TYR A 57 -13.16 -2.11 6.62
C TYR A 57 -11.90 -1.29 6.85
N SER A 58 -11.33 -0.76 5.78
CA SER A 58 -10.10 0.02 5.85
C SER A 58 -10.24 1.31 5.06
N LEU A 59 -9.74 2.41 5.63
CA LEU A 59 -9.58 3.71 4.98
C LEU A 59 -8.09 4.01 4.91
N ASN A 60 -7.63 4.44 3.74
CA ASN A 60 -6.25 4.85 3.51
C ASN A 60 -6.24 6.29 3.00
N LEU A 61 -5.57 7.17 3.72
CA LEU A 61 -5.21 8.51 3.26
C LEU A 61 -3.71 8.53 3.04
N GLN A 62 -3.27 8.92 1.86
CA GLN A 62 -1.84 9.01 1.54
C GLN A 62 -1.52 10.34 0.87
N TYR A 63 -0.32 10.83 1.07
CA TYR A 63 0.23 11.91 0.29
C TYR A 63 1.71 11.69 0.03
N GLN A 64 2.15 12.16 -1.13
CA GLN A 64 3.53 12.06 -1.59
C GLN A 64 4.03 13.42 -2.04
N VAL A 65 5.25 13.77 -1.61
CA VAL A 65 5.95 14.98 -2.02
C VAL A 65 7.26 14.58 -2.68
N ASN A 66 7.48 14.98 -3.92
CA ASN A 66 8.78 14.85 -4.57
C ASN A 66 9.70 15.95 -4.06
N LEU A 67 10.77 15.55 -3.37
CA LEU A 67 11.74 16.46 -2.74
C LEU A 67 12.81 16.92 -3.73
N LEU A 68 13.30 15.97 -4.56
CA LEU A 68 14.36 16.23 -5.53
C LEU A 68 14.12 15.38 -6.78
N LYS A 69 14.20 15.99 -7.95
CA LYS A 69 14.22 15.31 -9.25
C LYS A 69 15.59 15.48 -9.88
N ALA A 70 16.25 14.37 -10.22
CA ALA A 70 17.51 14.32 -10.92
C ALA A 70 17.42 13.35 -12.09
N GLU A 71 18.39 13.35 -13.00
CA GLU A 71 18.42 12.41 -14.14
C GLU A 71 18.45 10.93 -13.71
N CYS A 72 19.10 10.64 -12.57
CA CYS A 72 19.20 9.28 -12.02
C CYS A 72 17.94 8.84 -11.24
N GLY A 73 17.00 9.74 -10.96
CA GLY A 73 15.77 9.38 -10.24
C GLY A 73 15.17 10.53 -9.43
N THR A 74 14.11 10.20 -8.71
CA THR A 74 13.36 11.13 -7.87
C THR A 74 13.41 10.67 -6.42
N LEU A 75 13.88 11.54 -5.53
CA LEU A 75 13.75 11.40 -4.09
C LEU A 75 12.39 11.94 -3.66
N TYR A 76 11.65 11.20 -2.85
CA TYR A 76 10.32 11.61 -2.40
C TYR A 76 10.06 11.21 -0.95
N LEU A 77 9.15 11.93 -0.32
CA LEU A 77 8.56 11.60 0.98
C LEU A 77 7.14 11.09 0.74
N GLU A 78 6.79 9.97 1.35
CA GLU A 78 5.43 9.45 1.36
C GLU A 78 4.94 9.31 2.79
N ASN A 79 3.74 9.80 3.05
CA ASN A 79 3.05 9.57 4.31
C ASN A 79 1.74 8.87 4.02
N ARG A 80 1.40 7.93 4.89
CA ARG A 80 0.20 7.12 4.76
C ARG A 80 -0.45 6.96 6.12
N TYR A 81 -1.76 7.17 6.16
CA TYR A 81 -2.58 6.99 7.35
C TYR A 81 -3.62 5.93 7.04
N LEU A 82 -3.52 4.81 7.73
CA LEU A 82 -4.41 3.67 7.56
C LEU A 82 -5.27 3.50 8.81
N TYR A 83 -6.58 3.62 8.63
CA TYR A 83 -7.57 3.29 9.65
C TYR A 83 -8.24 1.97 9.28
N ARG A 84 -8.29 1.02 10.22
CA ARG A 84 -8.91 -0.29 10.04
C ARG A 84 -9.93 -0.54 11.14
N LEU A 85 -11.10 -1.00 10.73
CA LEU A 85 -12.20 -1.35 11.61
C LEU A 85 -12.45 -2.87 11.51
N PHE A 86 -12.51 -3.53 12.67
CA PHE A 86 -12.75 -4.96 12.83
C PHE A 86 -14.01 -5.19 13.69
N PRO A 87 -15.23 -5.04 13.13
CA PRO A 87 -16.46 -5.08 13.91
C PRO A 87 -16.65 -6.41 14.66
N ASN A 88 -16.27 -7.53 14.06
CA ASN A 88 -16.40 -8.87 14.64
C ASN A 88 -15.52 -9.07 15.88
N TYR A 89 -14.41 -8.33 15.98
CA TYR A 89 -13.49 -8.38 17.12
C TYR A 89 -13.67 -7.19 18.06
N ASN A 90 -14.58 -6.29 17.74
CA ASN A 90 -14.79 -5.04 18.49
C ASN A 90 -13.51 -4.19 18.61
N LEU A 91 -12.70 -4.16 17.57
CA LEU A 91 -11.40 -3.50 17.52
C LEU A 91 -11.33 -2.48 16.36
N GLN A 92 -10.56 -1.45 16.61
CA GLN A 92 -10.11 -0.49 15.61
C GLN A 92 -8.60 -0.32 15.68
N GLU A 93 -8.00 -0.06 14.54
CA GLU A 93 -6.56 0.12 14.42
C GLU A 93 -6.27 1.36 13.58
N PHE A 94 -5.29 2.13 14.02
CA PHE A 94 -4.77 3.28 13.30
C PHE A 94 -3.26 3.11 13.11
N ASN A 95 -2.79 3.30 11.87
CA ASN A 95 -1.37 3.26 11.52
C ASN A 95 -0.99 4.56 10.82
N GLY A 96 0.11 5.17 11.26
CA GLY A 96 0.80 6.23 10.54
C GLY A 96 2.10 5.71 9.97
N VAL A 97 2.35 5.92 8.68
CA VAL A 97 3.58 5.51 7.97
C VAL A 97 4.26 6.74 7.43
N PHE A 98 5.58 6.82 7.58
CA PHE A 98 6.43 7.89 7.10
C PHE A 98 7.62 7.28 6.37
N ASP A 99 7.60 7.31 5.05
CA ASP A 99 8.61 6.70 4.20
C ASP A 99 9.39 7.75 3.41
N LEU A 100 10.70 7.61 3.40
CA LEU A 100 11.58 8.25 2.43
C LEU A 100 11.84 7.27 1.29
N GLY A 101 11.58 7.69 0.07
CA GLY A 101 11.71 6.83 -1.10
C GLY A 101 12.58 7.45 -2.18
N TRP A 102 13.20 6.58 -2.95
CA TRP A 102 13.88 6.91 -4.19
C TRP A 102 13.39 6.02 -5.31
N ARG A 103 13.04 6.60 -6.45
CA ARG A 103 12.59 5.86 -7.64
C ARG A 103 13.27 6.35 -8.90
N ASN A 104 13.56 5.42 -9.78
CA ASN A 104 13.96 5.67 -11.15
C ASN A 104 13.05 4.93 -12.14
N ARG A 105 13.51 4.75 -13.38
CA ARG A 105 12.73 4.06 -14.44
C ARG A 105 12.45 2.60 -14.13
N HIS A 106 13.35 1.92 -13.41
CA HIS A 106 13.30 0.48 -13.18
C HIS A 106 13.13 0.09 -11.71
N PHE A 107 13.53 0.95 -10.78
CA PHE A 107 13.56 0.64 -9.35
C PHE A 107 12.79 1.65 -8.52
N ASN A 108 12.15 1.14 -7.49
CA ASN A 108 11.57 1.94 -6.41
C ASN A 108 12.06 1.36 -5.07
N PHE A 109 12.63 2.21 -4.25
CA PHE A 109 13.10 1.87 -2.91
C PHE A 109 12.44 2.82 -1.91
N GLN A 110 11.92 2.27 -0.82
CA GLN A 110 11.35 3.03 0.29
C GLN A 110 11.84 2.46 1.61
N LEU A 111 12.12 3.34 2.55
CA LEU A 111 12.47 3.01 3.92
C LEU A 111 11.83 4.04 4.84
N GLY A 112 11.25 3.58 5.93
CA GLY A 112 10.58 4.48 6.85
C GLY A 112 10.20 3.85 8.18
N LEU A 113 9.27 4.51 8.84
CA LEU A 113 8.79 4.15 10.16
C LEU A 113 7.26 4.12 10.18
N THR A 114 6.71 3.23 10.97
CA THR A 114 5.27 3.19 11.25
C THR A 114 4.98 3.13 12.73
N ASN A 115 3.91 3.80 13.12
CA ASN A 115 3.29 3.70 14.44
C ASN A 115 1.97 2.96 14.29
N ARG A 116 1.67 2.06 15.23
CA ARG A 116 0.39 1.36 15.28
C ARG A 116 -0.30 1.62 16.61
N PHE A 117 -1.58 1.93 16.52
CA PHE A 117 -2.44 2.16 17.65
C PHE A 117 -3.68 1.28 17.50
N THR A 118 -3.91 0.38 18.47
CA THR A 118 -5.05 -0.53 18.47
C THR A 118 -5.90 -0.26 19.71
N ALA A 119 -7.21 -0.10 19.53
CA ALA A 119 -8.15 0.20 20.59
C ALA A 119 -9.47 -0.56 20.41
N PRO A 120 -10.24 -0.80 21.49
CA PRO A 120 -11.60 -1.30 21.37
C PRO A 120 -12.51 -0.26 20.72
N ILE A 121 -13.59 -0.70 20.09
CA ILE A 121 -14.62 0.19 19.55
C ILE A 121 -15.44 0.74 20.73
N PRO A 122 -15.54 2.06 20.93
CA PRO A 122 -16.14 2.67 22.14
C PRO A 122 -17.60 2.33 22.36
N LEU A 123 -18.33 1.96 21.31
CA LEU A 123 -19.77 1.69 21.37
C LEU A 123 -20.14 0.36 22.03
N ARG A 124 -19.17 -0.52 22.31
CA ARG A 124 -19.41 -1.78 23.02
C ARG A 124 -18.62 -1.80 24.32
N LYS A 125 -19.30 -1.50 25.42
CA LYS A 125 -18.72 -1.42 26.78
C LYS A 125 -18.29 -2.74 27.42
N ASN A 126 -18.13 -3.83 26.69
CA ASN A 126 -17.84 -5.13 27.28
C ASN A 126 -16.45 -5.64 26.93
N GLY A 127 -15.57 -5.63 27.90
CA GLY A 127 -14.28 -6.29 27.92
C GLY A 127 -13.11 -5.33 27.97
N GLY A 128 -12.37 -5.37 29.05
CA GLY A 128 -11.20 -4.55 29.33
C GLY A 128 -10.02 -4.87 28.42
N MET A 129 -10.13 -4.60 27.12
CA MET A 129 -8.96 -4.51 26.25
C MET A 129 -8.35 -3.14 26.44
N ASP A 130 -7.12 -3.13 26.91
CA ASP A 130 -6.32 -1.92 26.99
C ASP A 130 -5.95 -1.45 25.57
N VAL A 131 -5.77 -0.14 25.46
CA VAL A 131 -5.22 0.46 24.26
C VAL A 131 -3.77 -0.01 24.08
N VAL A 132 -3.46 -0.60 22.94
CA VAL A 132 -2.11 -1.05 22.62
C VAL A 132 -1.48 -0.07 21.66
N PHE A 133 -0.34 0.49 22.06
CA PHE A 133 0.49 1.32 21.22
C PHE A 133 1.79 0.60 20.87
N GLU A 134 2.02 0.36 19.60
CA GLU A 134 3.29 -0.18 19.08
C GLU A 134 4.08 0.99 18.45
N PRO A 135 5.06 1.54 19.18
CA PRO A 135 5.90 2.61 18.63
C PRO A 135 6.91 2.05 17.64
N MET A 136 7.14 2.82 16.59
CA MET A 136 8.28 2.73 15.69
C MET A 136 8.67 1.33 15.20
N ASN A 137 7.86 0.76 14.31
CA ASN A 137 8.29 -0.33 13.45
C ASN A 137 8.89 0.21 12.14
N VAL A 138 9.86 -0.50 11.60
CA VAL A 138 10.47 -0.14 10.31
C VAL A 138 9.56 -0.59 9.18
N THR A 139 9.34 0.30 8.20
CA THR A 139 8.72 -0.01 6.91
C THR A 139 9.78 -0.04 5.82
N PHE A 140 9.60 -0.91 4.84
CA PHE A 140 10.46 -0.93 3.65
C PHE A 140 9.71 -1.47 2.44
N CYS A 141 10.13 -1.01 1.26
CA CYS A 141 9.71 -1.55 -0.02
C CYS A 141 10.90 -1.48 -1.00
N VAL A 142 11.14 -2.59 -1.67
CA VAL A 142 12.05 -2.67 -2.81
C VAL A 142 11.29 -3.26 -3.97
N GLU A 143 11.19 -2.54 -5.06
CA GLU A 143 10.50 -2.97 -6.27
C GLU A 143 11.42 -2.78 -7.47
N GLY A 144 11.48 -3.79 -8.34
CA GLY A 144 12.21 -3.75 -9.60
C GLY A 144 11.29 -4.09 -10.76
N ASN A 145 11.40 -3.35 -11.87
CA ASN A 145 10.61 -3.49 -13.08
C ASN A 145 11.52 -3.81 -14.27
N VAL A 146 11.09 -4.74 -15.12
CA VAL A 146 11.86 -5.16 -16.29
C VAL A 146 11.94 -4.05 -17.33
N PHE A 147 10.82 -3.36 -17.57
CA PHE A 147 10.74 -2.29 -18.56
C PHE A 147 10.56 -0.93 -17.89
N ASP A 148 10.80 0.12 -18.67
CA ASP A 148 10.46 1.49 -18.29
C ASP A 148 8.93 1.64 -18.14
N GLN A 149 8.49 2.51 -17.24
CA GLN A 149 7.08 2.80 -16.98
C GLN A 149 6.32 3.36 -18.21
N SER A 150 7.01 3.85 -19.23
CA SER A 150 6.43 4.28 -20.51
C SER A 150 6.06 3.11 -21.42
N HIS A 151 6.53 1.90 -21.12
CA HIS A 151 6.20 0.71 -21.92
C HIS A 151 4.74 0.30 -21.70
N PRO A 152 4.02 -0.14 -22.76
CA PRO A 152 2.60 -0.51 -22.65
C PRO A 152 2.35 -1.70 -21.74
N TRP A 153 3.33 -2.51 -21.46
CA TRP A 153 3.26 -3.58 -20.46
C TRP A 153 4.54 -3.65 -19.63
N ASN A 154 4.44 -4.15 -18.43
CA ASN A 154 5.57 -4.34 -17.54
C ASN A 154 5.35 -5.54 -16.64
N VAL A 155 6.45 -6.11 -16.19
CA VAL A 155 6.50 -7.13 -15.16
C VAL A 155 7.56 -6.71 -14.16
N GLY A 156 7.26 -6.85 -12.89
CA GLY A 156 8.16 -6.49 -11.80
C GLY A 156 8.12 -7.49 -10.66
N ALA A 157 9.08 -7.33 -9.76
CA ALA A 157 9.13 -8.05 -8.50
C ALA A 157 9.21 -7.04 -7.34
N ARG A 158 8.56 -7.37 -6.24
CA ARG A 158 8.51 -6.50 -5.06
C ARG A 158 8.77 -7.30 -3.79
N ILE A 159 9.53 -6.70 -2.88
CA ILE A 159 9.70 -7.15 -1.50
C ILE A 159 9.32 -5.98 -0.60
N SER A 160 8.34 -6.18 0.30
CA SER A 160 7.83 -5.11 1.14
C SER A 160 7.19 -5.68 2.40
N ASN A 161 7.18 -4.96 3.51
CA ASN A 161 6.38 -5.31 4.68
C ASN A 161 5.04 -4.55 4.75
N TYR A 162 4.66 -3.85 3.68
CA TYR A 162 3.36 -3.21 3.57
C TYR A 162 2.79 -3.25 2.14
N ARG A 163 1.48 -3.12 2.06
CA ARG A 163 0.67 -2.93 0.84
C ARG A 163 -0.33 -1.79 1.09
N ASP A 164 -1.20 -1.50 0.15
CA ASP A 164 -2.12 -0.36 0.22
C ASP A 164 -2.95 -0.30 1.51
N PHE A 165 -3.40 -1.45 2.02
CA PHE A 165 -4.26 -1.55 3.20
C PHE A 165 -3.72 -2.51 4.28
N VAL A 166 -2.49 -2.96 4.16
CA VAL A 166 -1.87 -3.89 5.10
C VAL A 166 -0.46 -3.43 5.43
N ILE A 167 -0.17 -3.31 6.72
CA ILE A 167 1.16 -2.99 7.23
C ILE A 167 1.54 -4.11 8.20
N GLU A 168 2.61 -4.82 7.89
CA GLU A 168 3.14 -5.88 8.72
C GLU A 168 4.36 -5.42 9.52
N ARG A 169 4.74 -6.20 10.52
CA ARG A 169 6.00 -5.98 11.24
C ARG A 169 7.18 -6.21 10.31
N PHE A 170 8.30 -5.60 10.59
CA PHE A 170 9.53 -5.73 9.79
C PHE A 170 9.97 -7.18 9.55
N THR A 171 9.67 -8.08 10.47
CA THR A 171 9.98 -9.52 10.35
C THR A 171 9.02 -10.32 9.48
N LEU A 172 7.89 -9.71 9.09
CA LEU A 172 6.83 -10.32 8.27
C LEU A 172 6.71 -9.51 7.00
N PHE A 173 7.23 -10.00 5.90
CA PHE A 173 7.19 -9.28 4.64
C PHE A 173 6.62 -10.12 3.49
N PHE A 174 6.29 -9.45 2.42
CA PHE A 174 5.69 -10.00 1.23
C PHE A 174 6.72 -10.09 0.13
N TYR A 175 6.69 -11.18 -0.62
CA TYR A 175 7.31 -11.29 -1.93
C TYR A 175 6.22 -11.32 -2.96
N SER A 176 6.28 -10.49 -3.98
CA SER A 176 5.29 -10.51 -5.05
C SER A 176 5.92 -10.32 -6.42
N LEU A 177 5.22 -10.85 -7.42
CA LEU A 177 5.38 -10.51 -8.82
C LEU A 177 4.18 -9.65 -9.20
N ASN A 178 4.42 -8.56 -9.86
CA ASN A 178 3.40 -7.65 -10.35
C ASN A 178 3.54 -7.43 -11.85
N GLY A 179 2.48 -6.98 -12.47
CA GLY A 179 2.51 -6.62 -13.86
C GLY A 179 1.32 -5.76 -14.24
N TYR A 180 1.45 -5.10 -15.39
CA TYR A 180 0.36 -4.33 -15.97
C TYR A 180 0.38 -4.36 -17.49
N TYR A 181 -0.80 -4.06 -18.07
CA TYR A 181 -0.97 -3.76 -19.48
C TYR A 181 -1.76 -2.45 -19.62
N ASP A 182 -1.21 -1.51 -20.39
CA ASP A 182 -1.79 -0.19 -20.69
C ASP A 182 -2.44 -0.20 -22.06
N PHE A 183 -3.74 0.10 -22.13
CA PHE A 183 -4.49 0.12 -23.40
C PHE A 183 -4.29 1.41 -24.21
N GLY A 184 -3.52 2.38 -23.71
CA GLY A 184 -3.23 3.64 -24.40
C GLY A 184 -4.36 4.69 -24.36
N ASN A 185 -5.50 4.37 -23.78
CA ASN A 185 -6.68 5.24 -23.66
C ASN A 185 -6.93 5.72 -22.22
N GLY A 186 -5.88 5.73 -21.40
CA GLY A 186 -5.98 6.05 -19.98
C GLY A 186 -6.42 4.86 -19.09
N LEU A 187 -6.71 3.70 -19.70
CA LEU A 187 -7.08 2.49 -18.98
C LEU A 187 -5.90 1.51 -18.90
N ARG A 188 -5.63 1.00 -17.71
CA ARG A 188 -4.60 0.01 -17.43
C ARG A 188 -5.16 -1.12 -16.59
N ILE A 189 -4.90 -2.36 -16.96
CA ILE A 189 -5.14 -3.54 -16.12
C ILE A 189 -3.87 -3.86 -15.33
N THR A 190 -4.03 -4.26 -14.07
CA THR A 190 -2.91 -4.66 -13.20
C THR A 190 -3.18 -6.03 -12.59
N ALA A 191 -2.13 -6.78 -12.34
CA ALA A 191 -2.19 -8.03 -11.59
C ALA A 191 -0.97 -8.13 -10.67
N GLU A 192 -1.16 -8.72 -9.50
CA GLU A 192 -0.10 -9.03 -8.56
C GLU A 192 -0.40 -10.38 -7.90
N ALA A 193 0.63 -11.18 -7.71
CA ALA A 193 0.56 -12.41 -6.94
C ALA A 193 1.77 -12.50 -6.02
N GLY A 194 1.56 -12.94 -4.79
CA GLY A 194 2.64 -12.94 -3.81
C GLY A 194 2.48 -13.96 -2.70
N LEU A 195 3.52 -14.06 -1.90
CA LEU A 195 3.65 -14.96 -0.79
C LEU A 195 3.84 -14.18 0.52
N HIS A 196 3.34 -14.73 1.60
CA HIS A 196 3.55 -14.30 2.97
C HIS A 196 4.48 -15.29 3.69
N PRO A 197 5.80 -15.14 3.63
CA PRO A 197 6.69 -15.94 4.44
C PRO A 197 6.70 -15.44 5.88
N CYS A 198 6.86 -16.35 6.84
CA CYS A 198 7.11 -16.04 8.24
C CYS A 198 8.56 -16.35 8.63
N GLY A 199 9.11 -15.60 9.57
CA GLY A 199 10.34 -15.96 10.26
C GLY A 199 11.63 -15.89 9.42
N VAL A 200 11.62 -15.15 8.33
CA VAL A 200 12.77 -15.05 7.39
C VAL A 200 14.05 -14.59 8.09
N LEU A 201 13.95 -13.69 9.06
CA LEU A 201 15.11 -13.21 9.82
C LEU A 201 15.60 -14.21 10.89
N ASN A 202 14.79 -15.22 11.21
CA ASN A 202 15.16 -16.28 12.14
C ASN A 202 15.72 -17.52 11.45
N LEU A 203 16.12 -17.41 10.17
CA LEU A 203 16.60 -18.50 9.32
C LEU A 203 15.60 -19.67 9.13
N SER A 204 14.37 -19.52 9.58
CA SER A 204 13.28 -20.46 9.39
C SER A 204 12.20 -19.82 8.52
N SER A 205 12.41 -19.77 7.20
CA SER A 205 11.38 -19.32 6.28
C SER A 205 10.26 -20.35 6.22
N GLN A 206 9.17 -20.08 6.93
CA GLN A 206 7.95 -20.89 6.81
C GLN A 206 6.95 -20.17 5.92
N TYR A 207 6.35 -20.90 5.01
CA TYR A 207 5.23 -20.44 4.23
C TYR A 207 4.02 -20.18 5.14
N ASN A 208 3.54 -18.96 5.18
CA ASN A 208 2.37 -18.57 5.96
C ASN A 208 1.11 -18.39 5.11
N GLY A 209 1.25 -17.98 3.86
CA GLY A 209 0.11 -17.74 2.99
C GLY A 209 0.50 -17.15 1.64
N TRP A 210 -0.50 -16.90 0.82
CA TRP A 210 -0.37 -16.27 -0.48
C TRP A 210 -1.49 -15.27 -0.71
N PHE A 211 -1.31 -14.37 -1.66
CA PHE A 211 -2.33 -13.43 -2.11
C PHE A 211 -2.25 -13.24 -3.62
N GLY A 212 -3.35 -12.82 -4.19
CA GLY A 212 -3.41 -12.37 -5.58
C GLY A 212 -4.41 -11.25 -5.72
N ASN A 213 -4.10 -10.26 -6.52
CA ASN A 213 -5.02 -9.19 -6.87
C ASN A 213 -5.06 -8.93 -8.37
N VAL A 214 -6.21 -8.48 -8.85
CA VAL A 214 -6.41 -7.99 -10.20
C VAL A 214 -7.16 -6.67 -10.11
N GLY A 215 -6.72 -5.68 -10.87
CA GLY A 215 -7.27 -4.35 -10.79
C GLY A 215 -7.28 -3.60 -12.10
N LEU A 216 -7.99 -2.48 -12.07
CA LEU A 216 -8.07 -1.51 -13.15
C LEU A 216 -7.59 -0.15 -12.63
N ILE A 217 -6.82 0.54 -13.44
CA ILE A 217 -6.42 1.93 -13.22
C ILE A 217 -6.96 2.74 -14.38
N TRP A 218 -7.68 3.80 -14.05
CA TRP A 218 -8.20 4.75 -15.03
C TRP A 218 -7.64 6.15 -14.78
N LYS A 219 -7.12 6.76 -15.84
CA LYS A 219 -6.58 8.11 -15.89
C LYS A 219 -7.36 8.87 -16.97
N PRO A 220 -8.41 9.62 -16.60
CA PRO A 220 -9.22 10.36 -17.55
C PRO A 220 -8.46 11.49 -18.25
#